data_7f2726b9f04472de2e2b5f88980decc5
#
_entry.id   7f2726b9f04472de2e2b5f88980decc5
#
_cell.length_a   1.000
_cell.length_b   1.000
_cell.length_c   1.000
_cell.angle_alpha   90.00
_cell.angle_beta   90.00
_cell.angle_gamma   90.00
#
_symmetry.space_group_name_H-M   'P 1'
#
loop_
_entity.id
_entity.type
_entity.pdbx_description
1 polymer ?
#
loop_
_entity_poly.entity_id
_entity_poly.type
_entity_poly.pdbx_seq_one_letter_code
_entity_poly.pdbx_strand_id
1 'polypeptide(L)'
;MESDCYKYVKKCHKCQIYTDKVHIPPTLLNVISSPWHFSIWGIDMIEPKASNGHRFILVAIDYFTKWVEAASYANVTKQVVVRFIKNNLICCYGIPSKIITDNGSNLNNKMMKDMCAEFKIEHHNSSPYWPKMNGVVESANKNIKKIIQKMVITYKDWHEMLPFALHGYRTSVRTSTGATPFSLVYGMEVVLPIEVEIPSMRILMEAKLTEAKWCLGKYDELNLIEEKRMTTLCHGQLYQQRMKKAFDKKVQPHVFREGDLVLKRIQPFPTDSRGKWTPNYDGPYVVKRAFSGGALILTTMDGEEFTRLVNVDAVKKYFA
;
A
#
# COMPACT_ATOMS: atom_id res chain seq x y z
N MET A 1 15.12 43.38 6.30
CA MET A 1 14.12 43.17 5.21
C MET A 1 13.72 41.68 5.06
N GLU A 2 14.60 40.73 4.71
CA GLU A 2 14.23 39.34 4.51
C GLU A 2 13.67 38.68 5.79
N SER A 3 14.33 38.91 6.94
CA SER A 3 13.87 38.45 8.26
C SER A 3 12.50 39.03 8.66
N ASP A 4 12.24 40.30 8.31
CA ASP A 4 10.99 40.95 8.66
C ASP A 4 9.85 40.51 7.76
N CYS A 5 10.12 40.31 6.48
CA CYS A 5 9.17 39.65 5.55
C CYS A 5 8.81 38.24 6.02
N TYR A 6 9.80 37.47 6.48
CA TYR A 6 9.55 36.13 7.02
C TYR A 6 8.64 36.14 8.26
N LYS A 7 8.94 37.07 9.20
CA LYS A 7 8.11 37.26 10.41
C LYS A 7 6.68 37.67 10.06
N TYR A 8 6.53 38.60 9.11
CA TYR A 8 5.21 39.03 8.65
C TYR A 8 4.41 37.90 8.00
N VAL A 9 5.01 37.17 7.02
CA VAL A 9 4.37 36.06 6.35
C VAL A 9 3.96 34.95 7.32
N LYS A 10 4.78 34.70 8.36
CA LYS A 10 4.51 33.72 9.39
C LYS A 10 3.25 34.03 10.20
N LYS A 11 2.96 35.30 10.44
CA LYS A 11 1.78 35.76 11.20
C LYS A 11 0.59 36.12 10.32
N CYS A 12 0.78 36.36 9.04
CA CYS A 12 -0.30 36.72 8.15
C CYS A 12 -1.27 35.56 7.91
N HIS A 13 -2.53 35.71 8.33
CA HIS A 13 -3.59 34.71 8.16
C HIS A 13 -3.70 34.23 6.72
N LYS A 14 -3.82 35.18 5.76
CA LYS A 14 -3.93 34.83 4.32
C LYS A 14 -2.74 34.01 3.83
N CYS A 15 -1.51 34.41 4.19
CA CYS A 15 -0.32 33.65 3.80
C CYS A 15 -0.33 32.23 4.38
N GLN A 16 -0.85 32.06 5.59
CA GLN A 16 -0.93 30.76 6.23
C GLN A 16 -1.97 29.83 5.59
N ILE A 17 -3.17 30.32 5.24
CA ILE A 17 -4.23 29.48 4.64
C ILE A 17 -3.96 29.11 3.19
N TYR A 18 -3.24 29.94 2.42
CA TYR A 18 -2.90 29.71 1.01
C TYR A 18 -1.52 29.06 0.79
N THR A 19 -0.81 28.66 1.83
CA THR A 19 0.53 28.08 1.70
C THR A 19 0.50 26.73 1.00
N ASP A 20 1.29 26.59 -0.08
CA ASP A 20 1.50 25.34 -0.85
C ASP A 20 2.64 24.46 -0.29
N LYS A 21 3.04 24.61 0.97
CA LYS A 21 4.19 23.88 1.50
C LYS A 21 4.02 22.37 1.41
N VAL A 22 5.04 21.75 0.84
CA VAL A 22 5.25 20.30 0.83
C VAL A 22 5.10 19.75 2.25
N HIS A 23 4.26 18.74 2.41
CA HIS A 23 4.06 18.06 3.68
C HIS A 23 5.36 17.47 4.19
N ILE A 24 5.89 18.06 5.26
CA ILE A 24 6.94 17.43 6.04
C ILE A 24 6.25 16.43 6.97
N PRO A 25 6.56 15.13 6.90
CA PRO A 25 5.89 14.15 7.73
C PRO A 25 6.16 14.41 9.21
N PRO A 26 5.10 14.51 10.06
CA PRO A 26 5.25 14.79 11.48
C PRO A 26 5.56 13.56 12.33
N THR A 27 5.37 12.35 11.79
CA THR A 27 5.52 11.09 12.53
C THR A 27 6.53 10.17 11.87
N LEU A 28 7.24 9.39 12.70
CA LEU A 28 8.18 8.37 12.26
C LEU A 28 7.48 7.28 11.44
N LEU A 29 8.23 6.66 10.53
CA LEU A 29 7.72 5.55 9.73
C LEU A 29 7.69 4.25 10.54
N ASN A 30 6.51 3.72 10.78
CA ASN A 30 6.34 2.36 11.29
C ASN A 30 6.25 1.39 10.13
N VAL A 31 7.17 0.43 10.13
CA VAL A 31 7.28 -0.58 9.08
C VAL A 31 6.62 -1.87 9.54
N ILE A 32 5.76 -2.43 8.70
CA ILE A 32 5.18 -3.75 8.91
C ILE A 32 6.03 -4.75 8.14
N SER A 33 6.56 -5.74 8.84
CA SER A 33 7.22 -6.90 8.28
C SER A 33 6.39 -8.16 8.55
N SER A 34 6.25 -9.03 7.56
CA SER A 34 5.70 -10.36 7.75
C SER A 34 6.82 -11.31 8.14
N PRO A 35 6.65 -12.11 9.21
CA PRO A 35 7.68 -13.08 9.62
C PRO A 35 7.76 -14.29 8.70
N TRP A 36 6.69 -14.60 7.96
CA TRP A 36 6.54 -15.80 7.15
C TRP A 36 5.72 -15.54 5.89
N HIS A 37 5.90 -16.36 4.86
CA HIS A 37 5.13 -16.29 3.63
C HIS A 37 3.64 -16.60 3.88
N PHE A 38 2.77 -15.89 3.18
CA PHE A 38 1.31 -15.98 3.25
C PHE A 38 0.67 -15.70 4.61
N SER A 39 1.47 -15.24 5.58
CA SER A 39 0.98 -14.92 6.92
C SER A 39 0.23 -13.60 6.97
N ILE A 40 0.66 -12.59 6.22
CA ILE A 40 0.03 -11.26 6.22
C ILE A 40 -0.29 -10.85 4.78
N TRP A 41 -1.57 -10.63 4.51
CA TRP A 41 -2.05 -10.14 3.23
C TRP A 41 -2.57 -8.71 3.34
N GLY A 42 -2.17 -7.88 2.39
CA GLY A 42 -2.78 -6.57 2.19
C GLY A 42 -3.76 -6.62 1.02
N ILE A 43 -4.96 -6.06 1.18
CA ILE A 43 -6.00 -6.05 0.15
C ILE A 43 -6.38 -4.62 -0.16
N ASP A 44 -6.54 -4.32 -1.44
CA ASP A 44 -6.96 -3.01 -1.93
C ASP A 44 -7.75 -3.17 -3.23
N MET A 45 -8.42 -2.10 -3.63
CA MET A 45 -9.23 -2.05 -4.83
C MET A 45 -8.70 -0.98 -5.79
N ILE A 46 -8.53 -1.35 -7.05
CA ILE A 46 -8.18 -0.42 -8.11
C ILE A 46 -9.42 -0.19 -8.98
N GLU A 47 -9.70 1.06 -9.30
CA GLU A 47 -10.75 1.43 -10.25
C GLU A 47 -10.12 2.00 -11.55
N PRO A 48 -9.84 1.16 -12.55
CA PRO A 48 -9.43 1.61 -13.88
C PRO A 48 -10.63 2.13 -14.66
N LYS A 49 -10.40 2.66 -15.89
CA LYS A 49 -11.50 2.92 -16.81
C LYS A 49 -12.26 1.62 -17.13
N ALA A 50 -13.59 1.70 -17.23
CA ALA A 50 -14.42 0.54 -17.53
C ALA A 50 -13.99 -0.16 -18.84
N SER A 51 -13.97 -1.49 -18.82
CA SER A 51 -13.58 -2.35 -19.93
C SER A 51 -14.52 -3.54 -20.04
N ASN A 52 -15.34 -3.62 -21.08
CA ASN A 52 -16.25 -4.73 -21.36
C ASN A 52 -17.03 -5.23 -20.13
N GLY A 53 -17.60 -4.29 -19.35
CA GLY A 53 -18.33 -4.59 -18.13
C GLY A 53 -17.45 -4.70 -16.87
N HIS A 54 -16.11 -4.78 -16.98
CA HIS A 54 -15.19 -4.76 -15.84
C HIS A 54 -14.83 -3.34 -15.44
N ARG A 55 -14.98 -3.01 -14.15
CA ARG A 55 -14.70 -1.67 -13.61
C ARG A 55 -13.67 -1.67 -12.50
N PHE A 56 -13.55 -2.79 -11.78
CA PHE A 56 -12.74 -2.89 -10.59
C PHE A 56 -11.75 -4.04 -10.69
N ILE A 57 -10.59 -3.86 -10.10
CA ILE A 57 -9.61 -4.93 -9.84
C ILE A 57 -9.46 -5.02 -8.33
N LEU A 58 -9.77 -6.17 -7.75
CA LEU A 58 -9.46 -6.48 -6.36
C LEU A 58 -8.07 -7.11 -6.33
N VAL A 59 -7.17 -6.55 -5.53
CA VAL A 59 -5.76 -6.94 -5.46
C VAL A 59 -5.42 -7.36 -4.04
N ALA A 60 -4.75 -8.49 -3.89
CA ALA A 60 -4.17 -8.93 -2.63
C ALA A 60 -2.67 -9.18 -2.80
N ILE A 61 -1.85 -8.71 -1.85
CA ILE A 61 -0.41 -8.91 -1.84
C ILE A 61 0.05 -9.56 -0.55
N ASP A 62 0.85 -10.61 -0.66
CA ASP A 62 1.57 -11.16 0.48
C ASP A 62 2.74 -10.24 0.88
N TYR A 63 2.80 -9.90 2.17
CA TYR A 63 3.80 -8.97 2.69
C TYR A 63 5.22 -9.53 2.71
N PHE A 64 5.38 -10.85 2.72
CA PHE A 64 6.68 -11.52 2.72
C PHE A 64 7.22 -11.67 1.29
N THR A 65 6.58 -12.49 0.48
CA THR A 65 7.04 -12.85 -0.88
C THR A 65 6.81 -11.75 -1.91
N LYS A 66 5.94 -10.79 -1.62
CA LYS A 66 5.36 -9.83 -2.58
C LYS A 66 4.54 -10.51 -3.68
N TRP A 67 4.11 -11.75 -3.47
CA TRP A 67 3.17 -12.43 -4.36
C TRP A 67 1.86 -11.67 -4.44
N VAL A 68 1.31 -11.55 -5.63
CA VAL A 68 0.07 -10.80 -5.87
C VAL A 68 -0.97 -11.72 -6.48
N GLU A 69 -2.17 -11.71 -5.89
CA GLU A 69 -3.39 -12.20 -6.48
C GLU A 69 -4.28 -11.02 -6.87
N ALA A 70 -4.90 -11.10 -8.05
CA ALA A 70 -5.85 -10.09 -8.47
C ALA A 70 -6.92 -10.68 -9.38
N ALA A 71 -8.13 -10.12 -9.28
CA ALA A 71 -9.24 -10.46 -10.13
C ALA A 71 -10.06 -9.23 -10.51
N SER A 72 -10.60 -9.22 -11.73
CA SER A 72 -11.40 -8.13 -12.26
C SER A 72 -12.88 -8.38 -12.06
N TYR A 73 -13.63 -7.34 -11.73
CA TYR A 73 -15.08 -7.41 -11.44
C TYR A 73 -15.83 -6.23 -12.05
N ALA A 74 -17.10 -6.49 -12.41
CA ALA A 74 -18.02 -5.43 -12.79
C ALA A 74 -18.39 -4.55 -11.59
N ASN A 75 -18.64 -5.19 -10.44
CA ASN A 75 -18.97 -4.55 -9.17
C ASN A 75 -18.26 -5.28 -8.02
N VAL A 76 -17.72 -4.53 -7.09
CA VAL A 76 -17.11 -5.08 -5.88
C VAL A 76 -18.07 -4.89 -4.71
N THR A 77 -18.89 -5.92 -4.45
CA THR A 77 -19.76 -5.99 -3.26
C THR A 77 -19.04 -6.65 -2.11
N LYS A 78 -19.60 -6.53 -0.89
CA LYS A 78 -19.11 -7.20 0.31
C LYS A 78 -18.97 -8.72 0.11
N GLN A 79 -19.94 -9.33 -0.60
CA GLN A 79 -19.93 -10.77 -0.91
C GLN A 79 -18.79 -11.15 -1.88
N VAL A 80 -18.53 -10.32 -2.88
CA VAL A 80 -17.43 -10.51 -3.84
C VAL A 80 -16.09 -10.50 -3.13
N VAL A 81 -15.88 -9.57 -2.21
CA VAL A 81 -14.64 -9.48 -1.41
C VAL A 81 -14.43 -10.74 -0.58
N VAL A 82 -15.45 -11.16 0.18
CA VAL A 82 -15.36 -12.37 1.01
C VAL A 82 -15.11 -13.62 0.16
N ARG A 83 -15.78 -13.74 -1.01
CA ARG A 83 -15.57 -14.85 -1.95
C ARG A 83 -14.14 -14.84 -2.50
N PHE A 84 -13.62 -13.67 -2.88
CA PHE A 84 -12.24 -13.54 -3.35
C PHE A 84 -11.25 -14.00 -2.29
N ILE A 85 -11.42 -13.58 -1.04
CA ILE A 85 -10.53 -13.98 0.07
C ILE A 85 -10.60 -15.49 0.29
N LYS A 86 -11.81 -16.07 0.36
CA LYS A 86 -11.98 -17.52 0.57
C LYS A 86 -11.35 -18.32 -0.59
N ASN A 87 -11.68 -17.99 -1.82
CA ASN A 87 -11.28 -18.80 -2.98
C ASN A 87 -9.83 -18.55 -3.43
N ASN A 88 -9.41 -17.29 -3.51
CA ASN A 88 -8.11 -16.95 -4.08
C ASN A 88 -6.98 -16.89 -3.05
N LEU A 89 -7.30 -16.69 -1.76
CA LEU A 89 -6.28 -16.64 -0.72
C LEU A 89 -6.32 -17.87 0.18
N ILE A 90 -7.42 -18.10 0.90
CA ILE A 90 -7.50 -19.18 1.89
C ILE A 90 -7.37 -20.55 1.23
N CYS A 91 -8.13 -20.82 0.16
CA CYS A 91 -8.10 -22.12 -0.52
C CYS A 91 -6.78 -22.38 -1.27
N CYS A 92 -6.04 -21.32 -1.68
CA CYS A 92 -4.81 -21.47 -2.45
C CYS A 92 -3.54 -21.47 -1.58
N TYR A 93 -3.55 -20.69 -0.47
CA TYR A 93 -2.33 -20.41 0.32
C TYR A 93 -2.47 -20.70 1.81
N GLY A 94 -3.65 -21.17 2.23
CA GLY A 94 -3.96 -21.40 3.64
C GLY A 94 -4.50 -20.16 4.36
N ILE A 95 -4.81 -20.33 5.64
CA ILE A 95 -5.42 -19.30 6.47
C ILE A 95 -4.33 -18.31 6.92
N PRO A 96 -4.41 -17.02 6.54
CA PRO A 96 -3.46 -16.01 7.00
C PRO A 96 -3.69 -15.67 8.48
N SER A 97 -2.65 -15.26 9.17
CA SER A 97 -2.78 -14.72 10.53
C SER A 97 -3.41 -13.33 10.52
N LYS A 98 -3.16 -12.54 9.45
CA LYS A 98 -3.59 -11.15 9.40
C LYS A 98 -3.96 -10.71 7.99
N ILE A 99 -5.04 -9.92 7.90
CA ILE A 99 -5.45 -9.21 6.68
C ILE A 99 -5.48 -7.71 6.97
N ILE A 100 -4.85 -6.92 6.09
CA ILE A 100 -4.79 -5.47 6.16
C ILE A 100 -5.59 -4.91 4.97
N THR A 101 -6.57 -4.05 5.26
CA THR A 101 -7.40 -3.38 4.25
C THR A 101 -7.43 -1.88 4.48
N ASP A 102 -7.92 -1.12 3.50
CA ASP A 102 -8.34 0.26 3.73
C ASP A 102 -9.69 0.31 4.48
N ASN A 103 -10.19 1.54 4.72
CA ASN A 103 -11.47 1.77 5.37
C ASN A 103 -12.66 1.80 4.40
N GLY A 104 -12.49 1.35 3.17
CA GLY A 104 -13.58 1.26 2.20
C GLY A 104 -14.74 0.42 2.75
N SER A 105 -15.98 0.89 2.56
CA SER A 105 -17.18 0.20 3.07
C SER A 105 -17.33 -1.23 2.55
N ASN A 106 -16.75 -1.53 1.39
CA ASN A 106 -16.75 -2.87 0.79
C ASN A 106 -15.75 -3.81 1.49
N LEU A 107 -14.68 -3.27 2.06
CA LEU A 107 -13.60 -3.99 2.73
C LEU A 107 -13.75 -3.99 4.25
N ASN A 108 -14.41 -2.97 4.83
CA ASN A 108 -14.64 -2.86 6.26
C ASN A 108 -16.14 -2.92 6.59
N ASN A 109 -16.66 -4.10 6.80
CA ASN A 109 -18.08 -4.35 7.08
C ASN A 109 -18.27 -5.58 7.97
N LYS A 110 -19.53 -5.82 8.41
CA LYS A 110 -19.88 -6.94 9.28
C LYS A 110 -19.50 -8.30 8.66
N MET A 111 -19.82 -8.53 7.39
CA MET A 111 -19.54 -9.80 6.70
C MET A 111 -18.03 -10.13 6.69
N MET A 112 -17.18 -9.11 6.49
CA MET A 112 -15.72 -9.27 6.58
C MET A 112 -15.28 -9.63 8.01
N LYS A 113 -15.85 -8.96 9.01
CA LYS A 113 -15.57 -9.25 10.41
C LYS A 113 -15.99 -10.65 10.81
N ASP A 114 -17.20 -11.08 10.40
CA ASP A 114 -17.74 -12.40 10.69
C ASP A 114 -16.86 -13.50 10.05
N MET A 115 -16.43 -13.31 8.79
CA MET A 115 -15.51 -14.21 8.10
C MET A 115 -14.14 -14.27 8.80
N CYS A 116 -13.58 -13.13 9.17
CA CYS A 116 -12.31 -13.09 9.89
C CYS A 116 -12.40 -13.78 11.27
N ALA A 117 -13.52 -13.62 11.97
CA ALA A 117 -13.77 -14.33 13.24
C ALA A 117 -13.91 -15.84 13.05
N GLU A 118 -14.62 -16.29 12.00
CA GLU A 118 -14.78 -17.70 11.64
C GLU A 118 -13.42 -18.39 11.44
N PHE A 119 -12.50 -17.75 10.69
CA PHE A 119 -11.18 -18.28 10.38
C PHE A 119 -10.09 -17.86 11.37
N LYS A 120 -10.41 -17.15 12.45
CA LYS A 120 -9.47 -16.60 13.45
C LYS A 120 -8.38 -15.71 12.82
N ILE A 121 -8.75 -14.90 11.84
CA ILE A 121 -7.87 -13.96 11.14
C ILE A 121 -7.96 -12.60 11.82
N GLU A 122 -6.81 -11.99 12.13
CA GLU A 122 -6.77 -10.61 12.59
C GLU A 122 -7.04 -9.64 11.42
N HIS A 123 -8.13 -8.89 11.49
CA HIS A 123 -8.45 -7.87 10.49
C HIS A 123 -8.01 -6.48 10.97
N HIS A 124 -7.07 -5.88 10.26
CA HIS A 124 -6.58 -4.52 10.50
C HIS A 124 -7.00 -3.58 9.38
N ASN A 125 -7.64 -2.49 9.76
CA ASN A 125 -7.92 -1.40 8.82
C ASN A 125 -6.80 -0.36 8.89
N SER A 126 -6.27 0.05 7.72
CA SER A 126 -5.39 1.21 7.70
C SER A 126 -6.21 2.44 8.10
N SER A 127 -5.93 2.98 9.27
CA SER A 127 -6.63 4.17 9.71
C SER A 127 -6.17 5.38 8.89
N PRO A 128 -7.01 6.44 8.77
CA PRO A 128 -6.59 7.74 8.23
C PRO A 128 -5.36 8.30 8.94
N TYR A 129 -5.09 7.81 10.15
CA TYR A 129 -3.95 8.20 10.98
C TYR A 129 -2.67 7.43 10.68
N TRP A 130 -2.76 6.30 9.96
CA TRP A 130 -1.62 5.48 9.56
C TRP A 130 -1.75 4.97 8.13
N PRO A 131 -1.85 5.88 7.15
CA PRO A 131 -2.04 5.50 5.74
C PRO A 131 -0.88 4.66 5.20
N LYS A 132 0.29 4.76 5.82
CA LYS A 132 1.53 4.06 5.43
C LYS A 132 1.50 2.54 5.70
N MET A 133 0.52 2.04 6.46
CA MET A 133 0.35 0.59 6.66
C MET A 133 0.02 -0.14 5.36
N ASN A 134 -0.69 0.51 4.43
CA ASN A 134 -1.05 -0.08 3.13
C ASN A 134 -0.06 0.24 2.00
N GLY A 135 1.05 0.92 2.28
CA GLY A 135 2.02 1.38 1.28
C GLY A 135 2.62 0.25 0.41
N VAL A 136 2.66 -0.98 0.90
CA VAL A 136 3.11 -2.15 0.13
C VAL A 136 2.10 -2.47 -0.96
N VAL A 137 0.81 -2.49 -0.64
CA VAL A 137 -0.29 -2.74 -1.59
C VAL A 137 -0.40 -1.62 -2.61
N GLU A 138 -0.30 -0.36 -2.16
CA GLU A 138 -0.30 0.81 -3.05
C GLU A 138 0.84 0.76 -4.07
N SER A 139 2.04 0.36 -3.62
CA SER A 139 3.19 0.17 -4.50
C SER A 139 2.96 -0.94 -5.53
N ALA A 140 2.39 -2.07 -5.10
CA ALA A 140 2.03 -3.16 -6.00
C ALA A 140 0.97 -2.72 -7.02
N ASN A 141 -0.08 -2.05 -6.56
CA ASN A 141 -1.14 -1.50 -7.41
C ASN A 141 -0.58 -0.55 -8.48
N LYS A 142 0.34 0.33 -8.08
CA LYS A 142 1.02 1.25 -9.00
C LYS A 142 1.85 0.50 -10.06
N ASN A 143 2.54 -0.56 -9.68
CA ASN A 143 3.32 -1.38 -10.59
C ASN A 143 2.42 -2.18 -11.55
N ILE A 144 1.37 -2.82 -11.04
CA ILE A 144 0.39 -3.55 -11.86
C ILE A 144 -0.28 -2.61 -12.87
N LYS A 145 -0.74 -1.44 -12.41
CA LYS A 145 -1.28 -0.40 -13.31
C LYS A 145 -0.32 -0.06 -14.44
N LYS A 146 0.97 0.17 -14.12
CA LYS A 146 1.99 0.49 -15.14
C LYS A 146 2.22 -0.65 -16.13
N ILE A 147 2.20 -1.90 -15.66
CA ILE A 147 2.36 -3.07 -16.54
C ILE A 147 1.16 -3.17 -17.47
N ILE A 148 -0.06 -3.12 -16.92
CA ILE A 148 -1.30 -3.14 -17.73
C ILE A 148 -1.29 -2.00 -18.75
N GLN A 149 -0.97 -0.77 -18.36
CA GLN A 149 -0.91 0.38 -19.26
C GLN A 149 0.04 0.21 -20.43
N LYS A 150 1.14 -0.55 -20.23
CA LYS A 150 2.10 -0.85 -21.31
C LYS A 150 1.64 -1.95 -22.26
N MET A 151 0.79 -2.86 -21.76
CA MET A 151 0.32 -4.02 -22.53
C MET A 151 -0.96 -3.72 -23.31
N VAL A 152 -1.79 -2.80 -22.81
CA VAL A 152 -3.10 -2.50 -23.39
C VAL A 152 -2.96 -1.47 -24.49
N ILE A 153 -3.32 -1.85 -25.72
CA ILE A 153 -3.36 -0.97 -26.90
C ILE A 153 -4.63 -0.12 -26.87
N THR A 154 -5.73 -0.70 -26.38
CA THR A 154 -7.02 -0.04 -26.21
C THR A 154 -7.53 -0.28 -24.79
N TYR A 155 -8.26 0.69 -24.20
CA TYR A 155 -8.77 0.54 -22.82
C TYR A 155 -9.84 -0.55 -22.66
N LYS A 156 -10.26 -1.20 -23.74
CA LYS A 156 -11.37 -2.16 -23.76
C LYS A 156 -10.97 -3.58 -23.36
N ASP A 157 -9.69 -3.91 -23.34
CA ASP A 157 -9.16 -5.27 -23.15
C ASP A 157 -8.23 -5.47 -21.95
N TRP A 158 -8.13 -4.46 -21.08
CA TRP A 158 -7.22 -4.55 -19.92
C TRP A 158 -7.53 -5.73 -19.00
N HIS A 159 -8.77 -6.17 -18.91
CA HIS A 159 -9.17 -7.29 -18.06
C HIS A 159 -8.63 -8.63 -18.56
N GLU A 160 -8.46 -8.78 -19.86
CA GLU A 160 -7.84 -9.97 -20.51
C GLU A 160 -6.33 -9.96 -20.31
N MET A 161 -5.72 -8.77 -20.26
CA MET A 161 -4.27 -8.60 -20.04
C MET A 161 -3.86 -8.75 -18.58
N LEU A 162 -4.81 -8.75 -17.64
CA LEU A 162 -4.52 -8.83 -16.20
C LEU A 162 -3.70 -10.08 -15.82
N PRO A 163 -4.00 -11.30 -16.28
CA PRO A 163 -3.19 -12.49 -15.98
C PRO A 163 -1.73 -12.36 -16.42
N PHE A 164 -1.50 -11.80 -17.61
CA PHE A 164 -0.15 -11.57 -18.16
C PHE A 164 0.61 -10.49 -17.37
N ALA A 165 -0.09 -9.44 -16.94
CA ALA A 165 0.48 -8.41 -16.08
C ALA A 165 0.88 -8.98 -14.71
N LEU A 166 0.07 -9.86 -14.13
CA LEU A 166 0.40 -10.58 -12.90
C LEU A 166 1.61 -11.50 -13.09
N HIS A 167 1.66 -12.24 -14.22
CA HIS A 167 2.82 -13.07 -14.55
C HIS A 167 4.09 -12.22 -14.62
N GLY A 168 4.10 -11.12 -15.37
CA GLY A 168 5.24 -10.20 -15.45
C GLY A 168 5.61 -9.57 -14.09
N TYR A 169 4.62 -9.31 -13.23
CA TYR A 169 4.88 -8.84 -11.87
C TYR A 169 5.56 -9.93 -11.01
N ARG A 170 5.05 -11.16 -11.05
CA ARG A 170 5.52 -12.30 -10.24
C ARG A 170 6.92 -12.75 -10.61
N THR A 171 7.31 -12.58 -11.87
CA THR A 171 8.60 -13.00 -12.42
C THR A 171 9.66 -11.89 -12.43
N SER A 172 9.31 -10.67 -12.03
CA SER A 172 10.27 -9.56 -11.91
C SER A 172 10.84 -9.46 -10.49
N VAL A 173 12.15 -9.26 -10.38
CA VAL A 173 12.82 -9.05 -9.08
C VAL A 173 12.25 -7.83 -8.35
N ARG A 174 11.93 -7.99 -7.08
CA ARG A 174 11.50 -6.90 -6.20
C ARG A 174 12.69 -6.35 -5.41
N THR A 175 12.93 -5.07 -5.48
CA THR A 175 14.02 -4.39 -4.73
C THR A 175 13.93 -4.59 -3.23
N SER A 176 12.71 -4.76 -2.70
CA SER A 176 12.49 -4.99 -1.26
C SER A 176 12.84 -6.39 -0.79
N THR A 177 12.85 -7.38 -1.68
CA THR A 177 13.13 -8.79 -1.35
C THR A 177 14.44 -9.28 -1.95
N GLY A 178 14.94 -8.61 -3.00
CA GLY A 178 16.11 -9.05 -3.76
C GLY A 178 15.86 -10.28 -4.65
N ALA A 179 14.61 -10.78 -4.70
CA ALA A 179 14.22 -11.98 -5.42
C ALA A 179 12.91 -11.77 -6.18
N THR A 180 12.56 -12.69 -7.08
CA THR A 180 11.25 -12.70 -7.73
C THR A 180 10.21 -13.28 -6.78
N PRO A 181 8.97 -12.78 -6.76
CA PRO A 181 7.88 -13.42 -6.01
C PRO A 181 7.70 -14.89 -6.38
N PHE A 182 7.91 -15.23 -7.65
CA PHE A 182 7.80 -16.59 -8.15
C PHE A 182 8.80 -17.54 -7.47
N SER A 183 10.08 -17.16 -7.41
CA SER A 183 11.10 -18.01 -6.80
C SER A 183 10.93 -18.18 -5.28
N LEU A 184 10.33 -17.17 -4.60
CA LEU A 184 10.06 -17.27 -3.17
C LEU A 184 8.86 -18.18 -2.85
N VAL A 185 7.93 -18.34 -3.80
CA VAL A 185 6.77 -19.24 -3.65
C VAL A 185 7.13 -20.66 -4.07
N TYR A 186 7.73 -20.83 -5.24
CA TYR A 186 7.95 -22.14 -5.86
C TYR A 186 9.38 -22.68 -5.71
N GLY A 187 10.31 -21.92 -5.16
CA GLY A 187 11.71 -22.33 -4.96
C GLY A 187 12.61 -22.16 -6.19
N MET A 188 12.02 -22.11 -7.37
CA MET A 188 12.72 -22.06 -8.65
C MET A 188 12.31 -20.85 -9.48
N GLU A 189 13.10 -20.47 -10.46
CA GLU A 189 12.74 -19.43 -11.44
C GLU A 189 11.84 -20.01 -12.53
N VAL A 190 10.91 -19.19 -13.01
CA VAL A 190 10.02 -19.56 -14.11
C VAL A 190 10.78 -19.63 -15.44
N VAL A 191 10.35 -20.49 -16.32
CA VAL A 191 10.73 -20.43 -17.75
C VAL A 191 9.84 -19.40 -18.43
N LEU A 192 10.44 -18.34 -18.94
CA LEU A 192 9.70 -17.27 -19.62
C LEU A 192 9.29 -17.71 -21.02
N PRO A 193 8.15 -17.22 -21.56
CA PRO A 193 7.75 -17.55 -22.92
C PRO A 193 8.82 -17.26 -23.96
N ILE A 194 9.60 -16.20 -23.80
CA ILE A 194 10.70 -15.86 -24.72
C ILE A 194 11.85 -16.90 -24.67
N GLU A 195 12.04 -17.58 -23.55
CA GLU A 195 13.08 -18.61 -23.40
C GLU A 195 12.73 -19.92 -24.13
N VAL A 196 11.47 -20.06 -24.56
CA VAL A 196 11.05 -21.18 -25.44
C VAL A 196 11.56 -20.95 -26.86
N GLU A 197 11.57 -19.71 -27.33
CA GLU A 197 12.08 -19.34 -28.66
C GLU A 197 13.59 -19.14 -28.66
N ILE A 198 14.10 -18.44 -27.62
CA ILE A 198 15.53 -18.14 -27.46
C ILE A 198 15.96 -18.70 -26.08
N PRO A 199 16.36 -19.97 -26.02
CA PRO A 199 16.70 -20.63 -24.76
C PRO A 199 17.88 -19.93 -24.05
N SER A 200 17.68 -19.63 -22.77
CA SER A 200 18.78 -19.15 -21.91
C SER A 200 19.79 -20.27 -21.66
N MET A 201 21.00 -19.89 -21.22
CA MET A 201 22.06 -20.88 -20.87
C MET A 201 21.55 -21.88 -19.82
N ARG A 202 20.71 -21.46 -18.89
CA ARG A 202 20.07 -22.32 -17.90
C ARG A 202 19.23 -23.40 -18.57
N ILE A 203 18.34 -23.05 -19.49
CA ILE A 203 17.48 -23.98 -20.22
C ILE A 203 18.31 -24.96 -21.06
N LEU A 204 19.34 -24.44 -21.76
CA LEU A 204 20.24 -25.27 -22.57
C LEU A 204 21.03 -26.28 -21.74
N MET A 205 21.45 -25.91 -20.54
CA MET A 205 22.16 -26.80 -19.61
C MET A 205 21.19 -27.85 -19.02
N GLU A 206 19.98 -27.45 -18.61
CA GLU A 206 18.97 -28.36 -18.10
C GLU A 206 18.56 -29.39 -19.17
N ALA A 207 18.40 -29.00 -20.44
CA ALA A 207 18.06 -29.89 -21.54
C ALA A 207 19.13 -30.98 -21.83
N LYS A 208 20.38 -30.79 -21.40
CA LYS A 208 21.48 -31.77 -21.54
C LYS A 208 21.53 -32.76 -20.38
N LEU A 209 20.76 -32.56 -19.33
CA LEU A 209 20.74 -33.44 -18.16
C LEU A 209 19.93 -34.72 -18.48
N THR A 210 20.36 -35.83 -17.92
CA THR A 210 19.51 -37.02 -17.83
C THR A 210 18.37 -36.74 -16.85
N GLU A 211 17.22 -37.41 -17.04
CA GLU A 211 16.06 -37.25 -16.16
C GLU A 211 16.40 -37.37 -14.68
N ALA A 212 17.20 -38.36 -14.30
CA ALA A 212 17.64 -38.56 -12.92
C ALA A 212 18.46 -37.37 -12.38
N LYS A 213 19.38 -36.82 -13.18
CA LYS A 213 20.17 -35.63 -12.79
C LYS A 213 19.31 -34.39 -12.72
N TRP A 214 18.34 -34.24 -13.64
CA TRP A 214 17.40 -33.14 -13.62
C TRP A 214 16.52 -33.18 -12.36
N CYS A 215 15.94 -34.34 -12.05
CA CYS A 215 15.15 -34.53 -10.83
C CYS A 215 15.95 -34.24 -9.57
N LEU A 216 17.21 -34.70 -9.48
CA LEU A 216 18.07 -34.44 -8.35
C LEU A 216 18.38 -32.94 -8.18
N GLY A 217 18.69 -32.27 -9.31
CA GLY A 217 18.89 -30.81 -9.31
C GLY A 217 17.68 -30.02 -8.84
N LYS A 218 16.47 -30.42 -9.29
CA LYS A 218 15.22 -29.80 -8.84
C LYS A 218 14.93 -30.06 -7.37
N TYR A 219 15.24 -31.24 -6.89
CA TYR A 219 15.15 -31.57 -5.45
C TYR A 219 16.09 -30.70 -4.62
N ASP A 220 17.32 -30.50 -5.06
CA ASP A 220 18.29 -29.63 -4.38
C ASP A 220 17.84 -28.17 -4.39
N GLU A 221 17.30 -27.64 -5.52
CA GLU A 221 16.72 -26.30 -5.59
C GLU A 221 15.56 -26.11 -4.60
N LEU A 222 14.70 -27.13 -4.45
CA LEU A 222 13.59 -27.10 -3.50
C LEU A 222 14.07 -27.15 -2.05
N ASN A 223 15.13 -27.90 -1.75
CA ASN A 223 15.72 -27.93 -0.41
C ASN A 223 16.32 -26.58 0.00
N LEU A 224 16.76 -25.77 -0.95
CA LEU A 224 17.31 -24.43 -0.71
C LEU A 224 16.26 -23.34 -0.58
N ILE A 225 14.96 -23.64 -0.71
CA ILE A 225 13.90 -22.63 -0.66
C ILE A 225 13.85 -21.88 0.67
N GLU A 226 14.07 -22.58 1.78
CA GLU A 226 14.05 -21.96 3.12
C GLU A 226 15.25 -21.03 3.32
N GLU A 227 16.44 -21.40 2.82
CA GLU A 227 17.61 -20.54 2.84
C GLU A 227 17.38 -19.26 2.01
N LYS A 228 16.79 -19.41 0.82
CA LYS A 228 16.41 -18.30 -0.04
C LYS A 228 15.40 -17.36 0.64
N ARG A 229 14.40 -17.92 1.34
CA ARG A 229 13.42 -17.17 2.12
C ARG A 229 14.07 -16.45 3.31
N MET A 230 14.98 -17.09 4.02
CA MET A 230 15.71 -16.48 5.13
C MET A 230 16.60 -15.32 4.66
N THR A 231 17.33 -15.50 3.57
CA THR A 231 18.13 -14.44 2.93
C THR A 231 17.24 -13.26 2.54
N THR A 232 16.07 -13.54 1.97
CA THR A 232 15.08 -12.52 1.61
C THR A 232 14.55 -11.77 2.83
N LEU A 233 14.31 -12.45 3.95
CA LEU A 233 13.90 -11.81 5.20
C LEU A 233 14.96 -10.82 5.69
N CYS A 234 16.22 -11.22 5.73
CA CYS A 234 17.33 -10.34 6.11
C CYS A 234 17.46 -9.14 5.17
N HIS A 235 17.40 -9.38 3.84
CA HIS A 235 17.43 -8.31 2.84
C HIS A 235 16.26 -7.33 3.02
N GLY A 236 15.07 -7.88 3.24
CA GLY A 236 13.86 -7.09 3.47
C GLY A 236 13.98 -6.20 4.72
N GLN A 237 14.48 -6.72 5.82
CA GLN A 237 14.70 -5.94 7.05
C GLN A 237 15.70 -4.80 6.83
N LEU A 238 16.82 -5.08 6.16
CA LEU A 238 17.82 -4.05 5.82
C LEU A 238 17.23 -2.97 4.91
N TYR A 239 16.48 -3.37 3.88
CA TYR A 239 15.79 -2.44 2.99
C TYR A 239 14.83 -1.53 3.77
N GLN A 240 14.00 -2.11 4.62
CA GLN A 240 13.04 -1.38 5.44
C GLN A 240 13.74 -0.41 6.42
N GLN A 241 14.83 -0.83 7.05
CA GLN A 241 15.62 0.05 7.92
C GLN A 241 16.22 1.23 7.15
N ARG A 242 16.74 1.00 5.93
CA ARG A 242 17.27 2.08 5.07
C ARG A 242 16.17 3.06 4.68
N MET A 243 15.01 2.55 4.27
CA MET A 243 13.84 3.37 3.93
C MET A 243 13.36 4.18 5.13
N LYS A 244 13.28 3.54 6.31
CA LYS A 244 12.92 4.21 7.56
C LYS A 244 13.89 5.33 7.89
N LYS A 245 15.21 5.07 7.89
CA LYS A 245 16.24 6.08 8.15
C LYS A 245 16.17 7.25 7.17
N ALA A 246 15.96 6.98 5.86
CA ALA A 246 15.84 8.03 4.84
C ALA A 246 14.57 8.87 5.03
N PHE A 247 13.47 8.24 5.45
CA PHE A 247 12.22 8.91 5.74
C PHE A 247 12.31 9.73 7.03
N ASP A 248 12.80 9.14 8.11
CA ASP A 248 12.87 9.74 9.44
C ASP A 248 13.78 10.98 9.46
N LYS A 249 14.81 11.05 8.59
CA LYS A 249 15.61 12.27 8.37
C LYS A 249 14.78 13.47 7.90
N LYS A 250 13.65 13.23 7.23
CA LYS A 250 12.74 14.28 6.72
C LYS A 250 11.62 14.60 7.72
N VAL A 251 11.50 13.81 8.78
CA VAL A 251 10.46 14.00 9.80
C VAL A 251 10.82 15.20 10.67
N GLN A 252 9.90 16.15 10.76
CA GLN A 252 9.93 17.19 11.77
C GLN A 252 8.77 16.95 12.73
N PRO A 253 9.04 16.41 13.94
CA PRO A 253 7.98 16.14 14.90
C PRO A 253 7.27 17.45 15.27
N HIS A 254 6.01 17.54 14.92
CA HIS A 254 5.16 18.62 15.42
C HIS A 254 4.46 18.09 16.68
N VAL A 255 4.94 18.54 17.83
CA VAL A 255 4.26 18.31 19.10
C VAL A 255 3.14 19.33 19.22
N PHE A 256 1.90 18.84 19.13
CA PHE A 256 0.72 19.66 19.41
C PHE A 256 0.35 19.47 20.88
N ARG A 257 0.04 20.59 21.54
CA ARG A 257 -0.43 20.61 22.93
C ARG A 257 -1.87 21.11 22.96
N GLU A 258 -2.56 20.79 24.02
CA GLU A 258 -3.89 21.37 24.30
C GLU A 258 -3.78 22.89 24.35
N GLY A 259 -4.68 23.58 23.66
CA GLY A 259 -4.67 25.03 23.50
C GLY A 259 -3.88 25.55 22.27
N ASP A 260 -3.11 24.70 21.57
CA ASP A 260 -2.43 25.14 20.35
C ASP A 260 -3.44 25.54 19.27
N LEU A 261 -3.19 26.67 18.61
CA LEU A 261 -3.95 27.09 17.43
C LEU A 261 -3.43 26.38 16.19
N VAL A 262 -4.34 25.86 15.37
CA VAL A 262 -4.01 25.04 14.22
C VAL A 262 -4.89 25.33 13.01
N LEU A 263 -4.34 25.12 11.82
CA LEU A 263 -5.09 25.12 10.57
C LEU A 263 -5.24 23.68 10.09
N LYS A 264 -6.43 23.32 9.64
CA LYS A 264 -6.78 22.01 9.09
C LYS A 264 -6.74 22.07 7.57
N ARG A 265 -6.10 21.10 6.92
CA ARG A 265 -6.06 20.98 5.46
C ARG A 265 -7.44 20.68 4.90
N ILE A 266 -7.85 21.43 3.90
CA ILE A 266 -9.05 21.16 3.11
C ILE A 266 -8.71 20.02 2.15
N GLN A 267 -9.44 18.91 2.24
CA GLN A 267 -9.31 17.83 1.26
C GLN A 267 -10.10 18.23 0.00
N PRO A 268 -9.47 18.26 -1.18
CA PRO A 268 -10.23 18.49 -2.42
C PRO A 268 -11.13 17.29 -2.68
N PHE A 269 -12.44 17.50 -2.68
CA PHE A 269 -13.38 16.51 -3.18
C PHE A 269 -13.32 16.50 -4.72
N PRO A 270 -13.43 15.33 -5.39
CA PRO A 270 -13.37 15.21 -6.85
C PRO A 270 -14.43 16.04 -7.61
N THR A 271 -15.49 16.44 -6.91
CA THR A 271 -16.62 17.23 -7.44
C THR A 271 -16.56 18.71 -7.07
N ASP A 272 -15.45 19.17 -6.49
CA ASP A 272 -15.37 20.55 -6.01
C ASP A 272 -15.12 21.53 -7.18
N SER A 273 -16.20 22.21 -7.58
CA SER A 273 -16.20 23.26 -8.61
C SER A 273 -15.53 24.57 -8.18
N ARG A 274 -14.96 24.61 -6.98
CA ARG A 274 -14.37 25.80 -6.37
C ARG A 274 -13.02 26.17 -6.97
N GLY A 275 -12.71 26.15 -8.15
CA GLY A 275 -11.57 26.68 -8.88
C GLY A 275 -10.20 26.75 -8.15
N LYS A 276 -9.14 27.13 -8.88
CA LYS A 276 -7.74 27.21 -8.42
C LYS A 276 -7.45 28.23 -7.30
N TRP A 277 -8.40 29.03 -6.90
CA TRP A 277 -8.23 30.15 -5.93
C TRP A 277 -8.76 29.84 -4.52
N THR A 278 -9.08 28.58 -4.23
CA THR A 278 -9.53 28.18 -2.89
C THR A 278 -8.35 28.06 -1.93
N PRO A 279 -8.54 28.42 -0.62
CA PRO A 279 -7.52 28.21 0.38
C PRO A 279 -7.22 26.72 0.56
N ASN A 280 -5.97 26.41 0.87
CA ASN A 280 -5.51 25.05 1.12
C ASN A 280 -5.84 24.56 2.53
N TYR A 281 -6.04 25.51 3.45
CA TYR A 281 -6.30 25.25 4.87
C TYR A 281 -7.49 26.05 5.36
N ASP A 282 -8.17 25.49 6.36
CA ASP A 282 -9.31 26.05 7.08
C ASP A 282 -8.98 26.27 8.56
N GLY A 283 -9.65 27.22 9.22
CA GLY A 283 -9.41 27.56 10.62
C GLY A 283 -9.06 29.03 10.82
N PRO A 284 -8.51 29.44 12.00
CA PRO A 284 -7.87 28.58 13.01
C PRO A 284 -8.83 27.82 13.91
N TYR A 285 -8.36 26.66 14.38
CA TYR A 285 -9.02 25.79 15.35
C TYR A 285 -8.14 25.62 16.58
N VAL A 286 -8.74 25.26 17.72
CA VAL A 286 -8.01 24.98 18.97
C VAL A 286 -7.85 23.49 19.16
N VAL A 287 -6.68 23.01 19.52
CA VAL A 287 -6.45 21.63 19.91
C VAL A 287 -7.04 21.40 21.30
N LYS A 288 -8.14 20.67 21.42
CA LYS A 288 -8.75 20.28 22.69
C LYS A 288 -7.99 19.12 23.33
N ARG A 289 -7.59 18.12 22.53
CA ARG A 289 -6.85 16.96 23.01
C ARG A 289 -5.91 16.42 21.93
N ALA A 290 -4.70 16.09 22.34
CA ALA A 290 -3.71 15.45 21.47
C ALA A 290 -3.42 14.02 21.97
N PHE A 291 -3.46 13.04 21.05
CA PHE A 291 -3.18 11.65 21.37
C PHE A 291 -1.80 11.25 20.82
N SER A 292 -1.10 10.39 21.52
CA SER A 292 0.23 9.89 21.16
C SER A 292 0.28 9.19 19.79
N GLY A 293 -0.87 8.67 19.32
CA GLY A 293 -1.03 8.04 17.99
C GLY A 293 -1.21 9.00 16.82
N GLY A 294 -1.01 10.32 17.01
CA GLY A 294 -1.12 11.31 15.92
C GLY A 294 -2.57 11.69 15.58
N ALA A 295 -3.50 11.53 16.52
CA ALA A 295 -4.88 11.99 16.41
C ALA A 295 -5.08 13.25 17.28
N LEU A 296 -5.92 14.17 16.82
CA LEU A 296 -6.29 15.40 17.52
C LEU A 296 -7.81 15.52 17.59
N ILE A 297 -8.33 16.02 18.74
CA ILE A 297 -9.67 16.58 18.82
C ILE A 297 -9.52 18.09 18.69
N LEU A 298 -10.22 18.66 17.71
CA LEU A 298 -10.23 20.09 17.45
C LEU A 298 -11.56 20.70 17.89
N THR A 299 -11.52 21.96 18.30
CA THR A 299 -12.70 22.78 18.56
C THR A 299 -12.62 24.04 17.72
N THR A 300 -13.77 24.60 17.34
CA THR A 300 -13.85 25.97 16.81
C THR A 300 -13.43 26.98 17.86
N MET A 301 -13.20 28.22 17.44
CA MET A 301 -12.93 29.31 18.40
C MET A 301 -14.14 29.58 19.33
N ASP A 302 -15.35 29.21 18.90
CA ASP A 302 -16.59 29.34 19.67
C ASP A 302 -16.85 28.16 20.63
N GLY A 303 -15.92 27.17 20.66
CA GLY A 303 -15.99 26.03 21.58
C GLY A 303 -16.74 24.80 21.06
N GLU A 304 -17.23 24.79 19.84
CA GLU A 304 -17.87 23.61 19.22
C GLU A 304 -16.83 22.55 18.89
N GLU A 305 -17.06 21.33 19.34
CA GLU A 305 -16.17 20.19 19.06
C GLU A 305 -16.40 19.55 17.70
N PHE A 306 -15.31 19.19 17.04
CA PHE A 306 -15.39 18.31 15.88
C PHE A 306 -15.82 16.91 16.30
N THR A 307 -16.84 16.39 15.66
CA THR A 307 -17.35 15.02 15.91
C THR A 307 -16.36 13.93 15.48
N ARG A 308 -15.38 14.26 14.63
CA ARG A 308 -14.37 13.33 14.10
C ARG A 308 -12.98 13.74 14.53
N LEU A 309 -12.20 12.74 14.92
CA LEU A 309 -10.75 12.91 15.13
C LEU A 309 -10.07 13.39 13.84
N VAL A 310 -9.09 14.29 13.99
CA VAL A 310 -8.30 14.83 12.88
C VAL A 310 -6.88 14.31 12.97
N ASN A 311 -6.32 13.89 11.83
CA ASN A 311 -4.93 13.43 11.77
C ASN A 311 -3.97 14.62 11.87
N VAL A 312 -2.89 14.46 12.65
CA VAL A 312 -1.78 15.42 12.75
C VAL A 312 -1.19 15.75 11.36
N ASP A 313 -1.17 14.79 10.43
CA ASP A 313 -0.71 15.00 9.06
C ASP A 313 -1.58 16.00 8.27
N ALA A 314 -2.83 16.19 8.68
CA ALA A 314 -3.76 17.12 8.05
C ALA A 314 -3.81 18.50 8.73
N VAL A 315 -2.92 18.74 9.70
CA VAL A 315 -2.96 19.92 10.56
C VAL A 315 -1.58 20.60 10.57
N LYS A 316 -1.55 21.92 10.63
CA LYS A 316 -0.34 22.69 10.88
C LYS A 316 -0.57 23.74 11.95
N LYS A 317 0.49 24.14 12.68
CA LYS A 317 0.40 25.21 13.67
C LYS A 317 0.02 26.53 12.99
N TYR A 318 -0.90 27.25 13.64
CA TYR A 318 -1.27 28.63 13.29
C TYR A 318 -0.55 29.59 14.21
N PHE A 319 -0.02 30.65 13.64
CA PHE A 319 0.68 31.69 14.36
C PHE A 319 -0.16 32.99 14.29
N ALA A 320 -0.68 33.43 15.42
CA ALA A 320 -1.42 34.68 15.57
C ALA A 320 -0.50 35.91 15.58
#